data_3e0c9eae81814375af361cf86b9233a1
#
_entry.id   3e0c9eae81814375af361cf86b9233a1
#
_cell.length_a   1.000
_cell.length_b   1.000
_cell.length_c   1.000
_cell.angle_alpha   90.00
_cell.angle_beta   90.00
_cell.angle_gamma   90.00
#
_symmetry.space_group_name_H-M   'P 1'
#
loop_
_entity.id
_entity.type
_entity.pdbx_description
1 polymer ?
#
loop_
_entity_poly.entity_id
_entity_poly.type
_entity_poly.pdbx_seq_one_letter_code
_entity_poly.pdbx_strand_id
1 'polypeptide(L)'
;MNPPTDPSLDELRHEAGLLAAEWARLLAPHFGPSGSMDLDLIDWPKAQGPSYYNQFSHFTFLQLATGEIPGATEAERAKYLQLALRNLEYVLAITGPDFHTPHFSRGREWGRHVGEWLNYYVLCSLELMERHDVGSKELRQRLAAAVTGAVDVLHRRFKEKYAQTPAEFVGNHDTWHGLLFYRAGRTLQRPEWMEYARDFFARCVLPFQSSDGYWPEGHGIVVSYALVTAEAVSLYAELSGDEAAHASIGRFLGFYDFYSFPDGSTSVVNDVRVRYGRGPSLFLAPGFLGCAAGRQLCLARMKSARPYLQETGVRDNAAQGFAFYGSFAEYVFRADQHPRDLKVVRPATLPAVRLEQGPWQGYLGWQVVPEHVSRFVLDTQSFMELWHRRAGYVAGTGGSKFMPRFSTVRRTDTGRSYIPDRAEKRSADERSATVALHFEGDEVLIQLGVDEHRAFLHPGSGGKALGRRA
;
A
#
# COMPACT_ATOMS: atom_id res chain seq x y z
N MET A 1 26.36 -13.95 -8.58
CA MET A 1 25.18 -13.87 -9.47
C MET A 1 25.34 -12.64 -10.36
N ASN A 2 25.03 -12.72 -11.64
CA ASN A 2 24.91 -11.52 -12.46
C ASN A 2 23.88 -10.60 -11.82
N PRO A 3 24.12 -9.29 -11.74
CA PRO A 3 23.11 -8.36 -11.28
C PRO A 3 21.85 -8.59 -12.14
N PRO A 4 20.67 -8.58 -11.53
CA PRO A 4 19.44 -8.73 -12.30
C PRO A 4 19.39 -7.66 -13.39
N THR A 5 19.06 -8.07 -14.61
CA THR A 5 18.96 -7.16 -15.76
C THR A 5 17.87 -6.13 -15.48
N ASP A 6 18.14 -4.88 -15.82
CA ASP A 6 17.16 -3.79 -15.69
C ASP A 6 15.94 -4.10 -16.61
N PRO A 7 14.73 -4.20 -16.06
CA PRO A 7 13.55 -4.45 -16.87
C PRO A 7 13.31 -3.32 -17.86
N SER A 8 13.02 -3.64 -19.10
CA SER A 8 12.63 -2.66 -20.08
C SER A 8 11.24 -2.06 -19.74
N LEU A 9 10.98 -0.84 -20.14
CA LEU A 9 9.63 -0.25 -20.02
C LEU A 9 8.59 -1.04 -20.82
N ASP A 10 8.99 -1.71 -21.91
CA ASP A 10 8.07 -2.53 -22.69
C ASP A 10 7.68 -3.82 -21.96
N GLU A 11 8.59 -4.43 -21.20
CA GLU A 11 8.27 -5.56 -20.33
C GLU A 11 7.30 -5.13 -19.21
N LEU A 12 7.54 -3.97 -18.59
CA LEU A 12 6.63 -3.42 -17.60
C LEU A 12 5.25 -3.10 -18.18
N ARG A 13 5.18 -2.48 -19.37
CA ARG A 13 3.93 -2.21 -20.09
C ARG A 13 3.17 -3.49 -20.39
N HIS A 14 3.86 -4.51 -20.89
CA HIS A 14 3.25 -5.80 -21.18
C HIS A 14 2.60 -6.42 -19.94
N GLU A 15 3.34 -6.54 -18.83
CA GLU A 15 2.81 -7.12 -17.59
C GLU A 15 1.72 -6.23 -16.97
N ALA A 16 1.86 -4.90 -17.06
CA ALA A 16 0.85 -3.97 -16.56
C ALA A 16 -0.48 -4.12 -17.30
N GLY A 17 -0.46 -4.22 -18.61
CA GLY A 17 -1.67 -4.42 -19.41
C GLY A 17 -2.34 -5.76 -19.14
N LEU A 18 -1.55 -6.84 -19.05
CA LEU A 18 -2.05 -8.17 -18.71
C LEU A 18 -2.74 -8.19 -17.34
N LEU A 19 -2.10 -7.64 -16.33
CA LEU A 19 -2.64 -7.61 -14.97
C LEU A 19 -3.92 -6.78 -14.90
N ALA A 20 -3.96 -5.60 -15.51
CA ALA A 20 -5.15 -4.75 -15.53
C ALA A 20 -6.34 -5.45 -16.19
N ALA A 21 -6.13 -6.03 -17.37
CA ALA A 21 -7.19 -6.71 -18.10
C ALA A 21 -7.71 -7.95 -17.37
N GLU A 22 -6.83 -8.73 -16.77
CA GLU A 22 -7.21 -9.92 -16.01
C GLU A 22 -7.98 -9.54 -14.74
N TRP A 23 -7.52 -8.54 -14.01
CA TRP A 23 -8.20 -8.05 -12.83
C TRP A 23 -9.58 -7.46 -13.14
N ALA A 24 -9.71 -6.74 -14.25
CA ALA A 24 -11.00 -6.23 -14.73
C ALA A 24 -11.99 -7.36 -15.03
N ARG A 25 -11.53 -8.48 -15.65
CA ARG A 25 -12.36 -9.65 -15.91
C ARG A 25 -12.89 -10.28 -14.61
N LEU A 26 -12.05 -10.33 -13.58
CA LEU A 26 -12.43 -10.83 -12.25
C LEU A 26 -13.42 -9.91 -11.52
N LEU A 27 -13.29 -8.58 -11.66
CA LEU A 27 -14.15 -7.61 -11.02
C LEU A 27 -15.48 -7.37 -11.74
N ALA A 28 -15.51 -7.43 -13.06
CA ALA A 28 -16.68 -7.08 -13.86
C ALA A 28 -17.99 -7.85 -13.47
N PRO A 29 -17.95 -9.12 -13.06
CA PRO A 29 -19.14 -9.85 -12.61
C PRO A 29 -19.75 -9.34 -11.30
N HIS A 30 -19.02 -8.56 -10.52
CA HIS A 30 -19.46 -8.05 -9.21
C HIS A 30 -20.19 -6.71 -9.27
N PHE A 31 -20.41 -6.17 -10.48
CA PHE A 31 -21.27 -5.00 -10.65
C PHE A 31 -22.74 -5.39 -10.58
N GLY A 32 -23.46 -4.76 -9.64
CA GLY A 32 -24.91 -4.89 -9.52
C GLY A 32 -25.67 -4.13 -10.61
N PRO A 33 -27.00 -4.36 -10.72
CA PRO A 33 -27.85 -3.66 -11.70
C PRO A 33 -27.86 -2.14 -11.54
N SER A 34 -27.67 -1.63 -10.31
CA SER A 34 -27.59 -0.20 -10.02
C SER A 34 -26.27 0.45 -10.42
N GLY A 35 -25.26 -0.35 -10.81
CA GLY A 35 -23.90 0.11 -11.00
C GLY A 35 -23.03 0.06 -9.74
N SER A 36 -23.56 -0.42 -8.61
CA SER A 36 -22.77 -0.69 -7.41
C SER A 36 -21.75 -1.79 -7.68
N MET A 37 -20.58 -1.68 -7.05
CA MET A 37 -19.62 -2.79 -6.95
C MET A 37 -19.86 -3.52 -5.64
N ASP A 38 -20.33 -4.75 -5.72
CA ASP A 38 -20.67 -5.58 -4.56
C ASP A 38 -19.68 -6.75 -4.46
N LEU A 39 -18.72 -6.63 -3.53
CA LEU A 39 -17.74 -7.67 -3.25
C LEU A 39 -18.13 -8.44 -1.99
N ASP A 40 -18.07 -9.76 -2.09
CA ASP A 40 -18.19 -10.65 -0.95
C ASP A 40 -16.93 -10.56 -0.09
N LEU A 41 -17.15 -10.37 1.22
CA LEU A 41 -16.07 -10.42 2.21
C LEU A 41 -15.94 -11.87 2.68
N ILE A 42 -14.74 -12.44 2.57
CA ILE A 42 -14.55 -13.89 2.82
C ILE A 42 -14.82 -14.26 4.27
N ASP A 43 -14.49 -13.42 5.20
CA ASP A 43 -14.61 -13.70 6.64
C ASP A 43 -15.70 -12.87 7.34
N TRP A 44 -16.54 -12.15 6.57
CA TRP A 44 -17.51 -11.23 7.13
C TRP A 44 -18.83 -11.32 6.33
N PRO A 45 -19.97 -11.19 6.99
CA PRO A 45 -21.23 -11.11 6.27
C PRO A 45 -21.21 -9.95 5.26
N LYS A 46 -21.90 -10.12 4.13
CA LYS A 46 -22.03 -9.09 3.09
C LYS A 46 -22.30 -7.74 3.73
N ALA A 47 -21.63 -6.72 3.24
CA ALA A 47 -21.93 -5.35 3.64
C ALA A 47 -23.41 -5.09 3.45
N GLN A 48 -24.11 -4.71 4.51
CA GLN A 48 -25.56 -4.47 4.48
C GLN A 48 -25.92 -3.14 3.82
N GLY A 49 -24.98 -2.50 3.15
CA GLY A 49 -25.16 -1.22 2.50
C GLY A 49 -23.98 -0.81 1.62
N PRO A 50 -24.10 0.32 0.92
CA PRO A 50 -23.06 0.79 0.03
C PRO A 50 -21.79 1.15 0.79
N SER A 51 -20.63 0.79 0.20
CA SER A 51 -19.34 1.22 0.69
C SER A 51 -18.60 2.01 -0.38
N TYR A 52 -18.18 3.22 -0.06
CA TYR A 52 -17.42 4.01 -1.01
C TYR A 52 -16.08 3.36 -1.37
N TYR A 53 -15.49 2.54 -0.49
CA TYR A 53 -14.24 1.80 -0.78
C TYR A 53 -14.33 0.87 -1.98
N ASN A 54 -15.50 0.35 -2.28
CA ASN A 54 -15.69 -0.54 -3.42
C ASN A 54 -16.04 0.21 -4.72
N GLN A 55 -16.22 1.55 -4.66
CA GLN A 55 -16.70 2.33 -5.80
C GLN A 55 -15.60 3.10 -6.53
N PHE A 56 -14.35 2.65 -6.48
CA PHE A 56 -13.21 3.34 -7.13
C PHE A 56 -12.83 2.76 -8.49
N SER A 57 -13.27 1.55 -8.78
CA SER A 57 -12.84 0.77 -9.96
C SER A 57 -13.22 1.42 -11.30
N HIS A 58 -14.21 2.32 -11.33
CA HIS A 58 -14.62 3.03 -12.54
C HIS A 58 -13.44 3.67 -13.28
N PHE A 59 -12.43 4.18 -12.57
CA PHE A 59 -11.27 4.80 -13.17
C PHE A 59 -10.49 3.85 -14.07
N THR A 60 -10.07 2.69 -13.54
CA THR A 60 -9.28 1.73 -14.32
C THR A 60 -10.12 1.03 -15.40
N PHE A 61 -11.43 0.86 -15.18
CA PHE A 61 -12.34 0.41 -16.24
C PHE A 61 -12.43 1.41 -17.37
N LEU A 62 -12.44 2.72 -17.10
CA LEU A 62 -12.38 3.76 -18.15
C LEU A 62 -11.06 3.73 -18.91
N GLN A 63 -9.92 3.57 -18.23
CA GLN A 63 -8.61 3.45 -18.90
C GLN A 63 -8.57 2.26 -19.87
N LEU A 64 -9.10 1.11 -19.47
CA LEU A 64 -9.21 -0.06 -20.34
C LEU A 64 -10.21 0.19 -21.50
N ALA A 65 -11.34 0.83 -21.23
CA ALA A 65 -12.36 1.13 -22.21
C ALA A 65 -11.89 2.10 -23.29
N THR A 66 -11.14 3.12 -22.91
CA THR A 66 -10.59 4.14 -23.81
C THR A 66 -9.30 3.68 -24.51
N GLY A 67 -8.71 2.57 -24.06
CA GLY A 67 -7.47 2.03 -24.62
C GLY A 67 -6.20 2.68 -24.08
N GLU A 68 -6.28 3.52 -23.04
CA GLU A 68 -5.09 4.05 -22.36
C GLU A 68 -4.29 2.93 -21.69
N ILE A 69 -4.98 1.92 -21.17
CA ILE A 69 -4.36 0.64 -20.78
C ILE A 69 -4.76 -0.40 -21.84
N PRO A 70 -3.81 -1.04 -22.51
CA PRO A 70 -4.08 -2.09 -23.50
C PRO A 70 -4.52 -3.39 -22.82
N GLY A 71 -5.04 -4.35 -23.60
CA GLY A 71 -5.34 -5.73 -23.15
C GLY A 71 -6.82 -6.07 -23.09
N ALA A 72 -7.73 -5.09 -23.26
CA ALA A 72 -9.16 -5.33 -23.43
C ALA A 72 -9.52 -5.48 -24.92
N THR A 73 -10.34 -6.48 -25.25
CA THR A 73 -10.95 -6.63 -26.56
C THR A 73 -11.99 -5.53 -26.83
N GLU A 74 -12.41 -5.33 -28.07
CA GLU A 74 -13.44 -4.33 -28.41
C GLU A 74 -14.75 -4.56 -27.64
N ALA A 75 -15.19 -5.81 -27.53
CA ALA A 75 -16.39 -6.16 -26.75
C ALA A 75 -16.21 -5.86 -25.24
N GLU A 76 -15.04 -6.14 -24.71
CA GLU A 76 -14.71 -5.81 -23.31
C GLU A 76 -14.65 -4.31 -23.08
N ARG A 77 -14.07 -3.54 -24.01
CA ARG A 77 -14.04 -2.06 -23.94
C ARG A 77 -15.44 -1.47 -23.86
N ALA A 78 -16.34 -1.91 -24.72
CA ALA A 78 -17.74 -1.46 -24.72
C ALA A 78 -18.42 -1.80 -23.39
N LYS A 79 -18.21 -3.03 -22.86
CA LYS A 79 -18.72 -3.44 -21.57
C LYS A 79 -18.15 -2.62 -20.42
N TYR A 80 -16.83 -2.41 -20.41
CA TYR A 80 -16.14 -1.67 -19.34
C TYR A 80 -16.55 -0.19 -19.31
N LEU A 81 -16.76 0.42 -20.46
CA LEU A 81 -17.31 1.77 -20.53
C LEU A 81 -18.67 1.86 -19.86
N GLN A 82 -19.58 0.95 -20.19
CA GLN A 82 -20.92 0.90 -19.55
C GLN A 82 -20.85 0.69 -18.05
N LEU A 83 -20.00 -0.23 -17.58
CA LEU A 83 -19.83 -0.51 -16.14
C LEU A 83 -19.30 0.73 -15.41
N ALA A 84 -18.29 1.39 -15.97
CA ALA A 84 -17.69 2.58 -15.38
C ALA A 84 -18.68 3.76 -15.30
N LEU A 85 -19.40 4.04 -16.38
CA LEU A 85 -20.39 5.13 -16.39
C LEU A 85 -21.54 4.87 -15.41
N ARG A 86 -22.04 3.63 -15.34
CA ARG A 86 -23.09 3.26 -14.37
C ARG A 86 -22.58 3.34 -12.92
N ASN A 87 -21.32 2.97 -12.68
CA ASN A 87 -20.74 3.09 -11.34
C ASN A 87 -20.56 4.57 -10.93
N LEU A 88 -20.17 5.46 -11.85
CA LEU A 88 -20.12 6.90 -11.60
C LEU A 88 -21.50 7.50 -11.29
N GLU A 89 -22.55 7.07 -12.00
CA GLU A 89 -23.95 7.45 -11.67
C GLU A 89 -24.35 6.94 -10.29
N TYR A 90 -23.96 5.71 -9.95
CA TYR A 90 -24.21 5.15 -8.61
C TYR A 90 -23.49 5.93 -7.52
N VAL A 91 -22.23 6.32 -7.73
CA VAL A 91 -21.48 7.17 -6.80
C VAL A 91 -22.22 8.49 -6.54
N LEU A 92 -22.72 9.16 -7.59
CA LEU A 92 -23.52 10.35 -7.42
C LEU A 92 -24.82 10.10 -6.63
N ALA A 93 -25.47 8.95 -6.86
CA ALA A 93 -26.71 8.59 -6.18
C ALA A 93 -26.53 8.32 -4.67
N ILE A 94 -25.37 7.78 -4.25
CA ILE A 94 -25.09 7.52 -2.83
C ILE A 94 -24.41 8.68 -2.11
N THR A 95 -23.94 9.69 -2.84
CA THR A 95 -23.36 10.91 -2.25
C THR A 95 -24.48 11.82 -1.78
N GLY A 96 -24.46 12.17 -0.50
CA GLY A 96 -25.45 13.07 0.08
C GLY A 96 -25.25 14.53 -0.35
N PRO A 97 -26.24 15.39 -0.03
CA PRO A 97 -26.18 16.83 -0.35
C PRO A 97 -25.07 17.55 0.41
N ASP A 98 -24.52 16.94 1.45
CA ASP A 98 -23.39 17.38 2.25
C ASP A 98 -22.05 16.79 1.74
N PHE A 99 -22.06 16.16 0.59
CA PHE A 99 -20.93 15.47 -0.07
C PHE A 99 -20.38 14.27 0.70
N HIS A 100 -21.05 13.78 1.74
CA HIS A 100 -20.66 12.59 2.46
C HIS A 100 -21.23 11.34 1.79
N THR A 101 -20.37 10.34 1.65
CA THR A 101 -20.72 9.03 1.10
C THR A 101 -20.72 7.99 2.23
N PRO A 102 -21.70 7.08 2.28
CA PRO A 102 -21.76 6.05 3.32
C PRO A 102 -20.58 5.09 3.20
N HIS A 103 -20.13 4.58 4.33
CA HIS A 103 -19.07 3.60 4.41
C HIS A 103 -19.50 2.40 5.23
N PHE A 104 -19.87 1.33 4.52
CA PHE A 104 -20.08 0.01 5.10
C PHE A 104 -18.84 -0.84 4.82
N SER A 105 -18.30 -1.46 5.84
CA SER A 105 -17.18 -2.38 5.72
C SER A 105 -17.23 -3.39 6.84
N ARG A 106 -16.91 -4.63 6.54
CA ARG A 106 -16.83 -5.72 7.52
C ARG A 106 -18.11 -5.88 8.34
N GLY A 107 -19.24 -5.87 7.65
CA GLY A 107 -20.56 -6.12 8.23
C GLY A 107 -21.13 -5.02 9.10
N ARG A 108 -20.54 -3.82 9.10
CA ARG A 108 -21.04 -2.66 9.88
C ARG A 108 -20.88 -1.34 9.16
N GLU A 109 -21.70 -0.39 9.52
CA GLU A 109 -21.54 1.00 9.15
C GLU A 109 -20.37 1.63 9.92
N TRP A 110 -19.48 2.29 9.18
CA TRP A 110 -18.36 3.06 9.72
C TRP A 110 -18.62 4.57 9.71
N GLY A 111 -19.84 4.96 9.32
CA GLY A 111 -20.27 6.35 9.20
C GLY A 111 -20.29 6.84 7.76
N ARG A 112 -20.33 8.15 7.62
CA ARG A 112 -20.34 8.84 6.32
C ARG A 112 -19.10 9.71 6.22
N HIS A 113 -18.45 9.67 5.07
CA HIS A 113 -17.17 10.32 4.85
C HIS A 113 -17.18 11.13 3.57
N VAL A 114 -16.48 12.27 3.55
CA VAL A 114 -16.02 12.88 2.31
C VAL A 114 -14.71 12.18 1.99
N GLY A 115 -14.79 11.10 1.18
CA GLY A 115 -13.65 10.22 0.94
C GLY A 115 -12.65 10.82 -0.03
N GLU A 116 -11.38 10.88 0.36
CA GLU A 116 -10.27 11.35 -0.46
C GLU A 116 -10.10 10.53 -1.72
N TRP A 117 -10.06 9.21 -1.59
CA TRP A 117 -9.85 8.29 -2.72
C TRP A 117 -11.03 8.31 -3.69
N LEU A 118 -12.29 8.30 -3.17
CA LEU A 118 -13.45 8.34 -4.04
C LEU A 118 -13.43 9.59 -4.92
N ASN A 119 -13.25 10.77 -4.30
CA ASN A 119 -13.22 12.03 -5.02
C ASN A 119 -11.99 12.16 -5.95
N TYR A 120 -10.84 11.59 -5.55
CA TYR A 120 -9.66 11.55 -6.40
C TYR A 120 -9.92 10.73 -7.68
N TYR A 121 -10.50 9.52 -7.54
CA TYR A 121 -10.75 8.67 -8.72
C TYR A 121 -11.92 9.14 -9.56
N VAL A 122 -12.93 9.78 -8.96
CA VAL A 122 -13.97 10.49 -9.73
C VAL A 122 -13.35 11.60 -10.58
N LEU A 123 -12.43 12.38 -10.02
CA LEU A 123 -11.71 13.42 -10.74
C LEU A 123 -10.84 12.86 -11.87
N CYS A 124 -10.09 11.77 -11.62
CA CYS A 124 -9.32 11.07 -12.65
C CYS A 124 -10.22 10.56 -13.78
N SER A 125 -11.39 10.01 -13.42
CA SER A 125 -12.36 9.58 -14.43
C SER A 125 -12.96 10.73 -15.21
N LEU A 126 -13.22 11.87 -14.59
CA LEU A 126 -13.69 13.07 -15.26
C LEU A 126 -12.67 13.55 -16.32
N GLU A 127 -11.38 13.59 -15.95
CA GLU A 127 -10.30 13.94 -16.90
C GLU A 127 -10.25 12.99 -18.11
N LEU A 128 -10.42 11.67 -17.88
CA LEU A 128 -10.49 10.68 -18.96
C LEU A 128 -11.73 10.87 -19.84
N MET A 129 -12.89 11.10 -19.21
CA MET A 129 -14.15 11.33 -19.93
C MET A 129 -14.07 12.57 -20.83
N GLU A 130 -13.42 13.64 -20.37
CA GLU A 130 -13.20 14.86 -21.15
C GLU A 130 -12.21 14.62 -22.29
N ARG A 131 -11.09 13.94 -22.02
CA ARG A 131 -10.04 13.66 -23.02
C ARG A 131 -10.54 12.80 -24.17
N HIS A 132 -11.38 11.80 -23.88
CA HIS A 132 -11.89 10.83 -24.86
C HIS A 132 -13.31 11.10 -25.33
N ASP A 133 -13.91 12.20 -24.89
CA ASP A 133 -15.31 12.58 -25.15
C ASP A 133 -16.32 11.45 -24.89
N VAL A 134 -16.16 10.74 -23.77
CA VAL A 134 -17.05 9.65 -23.35
C VAL A 134 -17.96 10.10 -22.21
N GLY A 135 -19.14 9.48 -22.12
CA GLY A 135 -20.20 9.87 -21.19
C GLY A 135 -20.90 11.18 -21.59
N SER A 136 -22.06 11.43 -21.00
CA SER A 136 -22.83 12.64 -21.33
C SER A 136 -22.21 13.89 -20.70
N LYS A 137 -22.42 15.05 -21.34
CA LYS A 137 -22.01 16.35 -20.80
C LYS A 137 -22.65 16.61 -19.43
N GLU A 138 -23.90 16.20 -19.25
CA GLU A 138 -24.62 16.33 -17.99
C GLU A 138 -23.95 15.52 -16.88
N LEU A 139 -23.57 14.26 -17.14
CA LEU A 139 -22.86 13.43 -16.16
C LEU A 139 -21.54 14.07 -15.76
N ARG A 140 -20.73 14.54 -16.73
CA ARG A 140 -19.47 15.23 -16.44
C ARG A 140 -19.67 16.47 -15.57
N GLN A 141 -20.69 17.28 -15.84
CA GLN A 141 -21.02 18.47 -15.03
C GLN A 141 -21.43 18.12 -13.60
N ARG A 142 -22.25 17.07 -13.43
CA ARG A 142 -22.68 16.62 -12.10
C ARG A 142 -21.48 16.08 -11.29
N LEU A 143 -20.58 15.31 -11.92
CA LEU A 143 -19.35 14.82 -11.27
C LEU A 143 -18.43 15.99 -10.87
N ALA A 144 -18.22 16.94 -11.76
CA ALA A 144 -17.42 18.13 -11.46
C ALA A 144 -17.99 18.92 -10.28
N ALA A 145 -19.30 19.13 -10.25
CA ALA A 145 -19.98 19.82 -9.14
C ALA A 145 -19.86 19.05 -7.81
N ALA A 146 -20.03 17.73 -7.83
CA ALA A 146 -19.89 16.88 -6.64
C ALA A 146 -18.48 16.93 -6.07
N VAL A 147 -17.44 16.78 -6.92
CA VAL A 147 -16.04 16.87 -6.48
C VAL A 147 -15.71 18.26 -5.96
N THR A 148 -16.16 19.32 -6.65
CA THR A 148 -15.95 20.70 -6.21
C THR A 148 -16.48 20.90 -4.79
N GLY A 149 -17.73 20.51 -4.53
CA GLY A 149 -18.33 20.64 -3.20
C GLY A 149 -17.62 19.80 -2.13
N ALA A 150 -17.23 18.57 -2.48
CA ALA A 150 -16.48 17.70 -1.59
C ALA A 150 -15.11 18.32 -1.19
N VAL A 151 -14.37 18.82 -2.19
CA VAL A 151 -13.06 19.47 -1.96
C VAL A 151 -13.20 20.75 -1.16
N ASP A 152 -14.24 21.57 -1.39
CA ASP A 152 -14.50 22.78 -0.59
C ASP A 152 -14.74 22.43 0.89
N VAL A 153 -15.50 21.36 1.18
CA VAL A 153 -15.72 20.88 2.55
C VAL A 153 -14.42 20.43 3.20
N LEU A 154 -13.64 19.62 2.49
CA LEU A 154 -12.36 19.10 2.96
C LEU A 154 -11.34 20.24 3.18
N HIS A 155 -11.22 21.15 2.23
CA HIS A 155 -10.27 22.26 2.30
C HIS A 155 -10.50 23.14 3.54
N ARG A 156 -11.76 23.46 3.87
CA ARG A 156 -12.08 24.20 5.10
C ARG A 156 -11.64 23.42 6.35
N ARG A 157 -11.97 22.12 6.45
CA ARG A 157 -11.58 21.27 7.58
C ARG A 157 -10.06 21.16 7.72
N PHE A 158 -9.35 21.05 6.60
CA PHE A 158 -7.90 20.93 6.61
C PHE A 158 -7.20 22.23 7.00
N LYS A 159 -7.73 23.40 6.58
CA LYS A 159 -7.24 24.70 7.06
C LYS A 159 -7.32 24.83 8.57
N GLU A 160 -8.40 24.35 9.19
CA GLU A 160 -8.56 24.35 10.64
C GLU A 160 -7.62 23.33 11.31
N LYS A 161 -7.63 22.08 10.83
CA LYS A 161 -6.82 20.97 11.39
C LYS A 161 -5.31 21.25 11.33
N TYR A 162 -4.83 21.82 10.23
CA TYR A 162 -3.43 22.07 9.95
C TYR A 162 -3.06 23.56 9.95
N ALA A 163 -3.79 24.37 10.70
CA ALA A 163 -3.44 25.79 10.91
C ALA A 163 -2.03 25.95 11.49
N GLN A 164 -1.61 24.99 12.30
CA GLN A 164 -0.23 24.85 12.80
C GLN A 164 0.39 23.56 12.28
N THR A 165 1.72 23.53 12.20
CA THR A 165 2.44 22.30 11.84
C THR A 165 2.14 21.22 12.88
N PRO A 166 1.69 20.01 12.47
CA PRO A 166 1.39 18.93 13.40
C PRO A 166 2.65 18.52 14.18
N ALA A 167 2.47 18.19 15.47
CA ALA A 167 3.59 17.83 16.34
C ALA A 167 4.05 16.37 16.16
N GLU A 168 3.21 15.49 15.59
CA GLU A 168 3.47 14.06 15.56
C GLU A 168 3.66 13.55 14.13
N PHE A 169 2.60 13.20 13.43
CA PHE A 169 2.69 12.67 12.07
C PHE A 169 1.44 12.99 11.25
N VAL A 170 1.59 12.88 9.93
CA VAL A 170 0.47 12.98 8.98
C VAL A 170 0.17 11.59 8.45
N GLY A 171 -1.06 11.13 8.66
CA GLY A 171 -1.50 9.82 8.20
C GLY A 171 -1.62 9.71 6.68
N ASN A 172 -1.68 8.48 6.19
CA ASN A 172 -1.83 8.21 4.77
C ASN A 172 -3.09 8.86 4.16
N HIS A 173 -4.22 8.82 4.85
CA HIS A 173 -5.47 9.49 4.43
C HIS A 173 -5.28 11.00 4.21
N ASP A 174 -4.62 11.68 5.15
CA ASP A 174 -4.39 13.12 5.04
C ASP A 174 -3.45 13.46 3.87
N THR A 175 -2.46 12.61 3.63
CA THR A 175 -1.56 12.75 2.46
C THR A 175 -2.33 12.64 1.14
N TRP A 176 -3.27 11.70 1.05
CA TRP A 176 -4.16 11.56 -0.12
C TRP A 176 -5.12 12.75 -0.28
N HIS A 177 -5.58 13.37 0.82
CA HIS A 177 -6.33 14.63 0.74
C HIS A 177 -5.46 15.75 0.14
N GLY A 178 -4.19 15.85 0.55
CA GLY A 178 -3.25 16.79 -0.05
C GLY A 178 -3.09 16.59 -1.56
N LEU A 179 -2.95 15.34 -2.00
CA LEU A 179 -2.91 15.00 -3.42
C LEU A 179 -4.21 15.37 -4.14
N LEU A 180 -5.37 15.08 -3.54
CA LEU A 180 -6.68 15.46 -4.08
C LEU A 180 -6.78 16.97 -4.27
N PHE A 181 -6.37 17.78 -3.29
CA PHE A 181 -6.37 19.25 -3.42
C PHE A 181 -5.54 19.72 -4.61
N TYR A 182 -4.34 19.15 -4.78
CA TYR A 182 -3.47 19.53 -5.90
C TYR A 182 -4.10 19.19 -7.25
N ARG A 183 -4.56 17.94 -7.43
CA ARG A 183 -5.16 17.50 -8.70
C ARG A 183 -6.46 18.24 -8.99
N ALA A 184 -7.35 18.39 -7.98
CA ALA A 184 -8.59 19.13 -8.14
C ALA A 184 -8.35 20.61 -8.48
N GLY A 185 -7.37 21.25 -7.83
CA GLY A 185 -6.99 22.63 -8.14
C GLY A 185 -6.53 22.81 -9.58
N ARG A 186 -5.78 21.86 -10.11
CA ARG A 186 -5.34 21.87 -11.50
C ARG A 186 -6.48 21.63 -12.48
N THR A 187 -7.29 20.60 -12.25
CA THR A 187 -8.35 20.16 -13.18
C THR A 187 -9.54 21.12 -13.18
N LEU A 188 -9.93 21.62 -12.00
CA LEU A 188 -11.08 22.52 -11.84
C LEU A 188 -10.69 24.01 -11.82
N GLN A 189 -9.43 24.32 -12.16
CA GLN A 189 -8.89 25.69 -12.23
C GLN A 189 -9.06 26.50 -10.92
N ARG A 190 -8.72 25.86 -9.81
CA ARG A 190 -8.78 26.43 -8.44
C ARG A 190 -7.37 26.54 -7.87
N PRO A 191 -6.60 27.59 -8.20
CA PRO A 191 -5.20 27.73 -7.82
C PRO A 191 -5.00 27.74 -6.28
N GLU A 192 -5.97 28.22 -5.53
CA GLU A 192 -5.92 28.23 -4.07
C GLU A 192 -5.82 26.82 -3.43
N TRP A 193 -6.37 25.79 -4.10
CA TRP A 193 -6.22 24.41 -3.64
C TRP A 193 -4.83 23.85 -3.97
N MET A 194 -4.27 24.24 -5.13
CA MET A 194 -2.91 23.83 -5.48
C MET A 194 -1.88 24.47 -4.53
N GLU A 195 -2.03 25.75 -4.22
CA GLU A 195 -1.15 26.46 -3.28
C GLU A 195 -1.22 25.83 -1.89
N TYR A 196 -2.44 25.58 -1.40
CA TYR A 196 -2.63 24.88 -0.13
C TYR A 196 -1.99 23.50 -0.11
N ALA A 197 -2.13 22.73 -1.17
CA ALA A 197 -1.51 21.40 -1.28
C ALA A 197 0.02 21.47 -1.23
N ARG A 198 0.63 22.41 -1.96
CA ARG A 198 2.09 22.62 -1.92
C ARG A 198 2.58 22.94 -0.52
N ASP A 199 1.92 23.88 0.15
CA ASP A 199 2.22 24.25 1.53
C ASP A 199 2.04 23.05 2.48
N PHE A 200 0.95 22.29 2.34
CA PHE A 200 0.69 21.11 3.15
C PHE A 200 1.76 20.01 2.97
N PHE A 201 2.16 19.70 1.73
CA PHE A 201 3.24 18.75 1.50
C PHE A 201 4.56 19.24 2.09
N ALA A 202 4.92 20.50 1.87
CA ALA A 202 6.18 21.07 2.36
C ALA A 202 6.28 21.14 3.89
N ARG A 203 5.17 21.49 4.58
CA ARG A 203 5.17 21.68 6.03
C ARG A 203 4.76 20.44 6.82
N CYS A 204 3.90 19.60 6.25
CA CYS A 204 3.24 18.55 7.01
C CYS A 204 3.59 17.14 6.55
N VAL A 205 3.82 16.89 5.26
CA VAL A 205 4.05 15.53 4.76
C VAL A 205 5.54 15.20 4.67
N LEU A 206 6.30 16.00 3.93
CA LEU A 206 7.72 15.72 3.67
C LEU A 206 8.61 15.75 4.93
N PRO A 207 8.42 16.68 5.89
CA PRO A 207 9.22 16.70 7.11
C PRO A 207 9.00 15.50 8.04
N PHE A 208 7.86 14.80 7.92
CA PHE A 208 7.55 13.63 8.75
C PHE A 208 8.09 12.31 8.19
N GLN A 209 8.73 12.34 7.02
CA GLN A 209 9.49 11.18 6.56
C GLN A 209 10.68 10.93 7.48
N SER A 210 10.83 9.71 7.98
CA SER A 210 11.99 9.32 8.81
C SER A 210 13.31 9.41 8.04
N SER A 211 14.42 9.47 8.74
CA SER A 211 15.76 9.40 8.15
C SER A 211 15.98 8.10 7.36
N ASP A 212 15.29 7.01 7.73
CA ASP A 212 15.33 5.73 7.04
C ASP A 212 14.34 5.64 5.86
N GLY A 213 13.61 6.69 5.56
CA GLY A 213 12.82 6.83 4.34
C GLY A 213 11.35 6.46 4.44
N TYR A 214 10.84 5.98 5.56
CA TYR A 214 9.41 5.67 5.71
C TYR A 214 8.63 6.83 6.36
N TRP A 215 7.33 6.88 6.10
CA TRP A 215 6.39 7.68 6.91
C TRP A 215 5.81 6.78 8.00
N PRO A 216 5.91 7.18 9.27
CA PRO A 216 5.35 6.40 10.36
C PRO A 216 3.82 6.36 10.26
N GLU A 217 3.26 5.22 10.62
CA GLU A 217 1.82 5.08 10.79
C GLU A 217 1.53 4.79 12.27
N GLY A 218 0.95 5.76 12.95
CA GLY A 218 0.81 5.70 14.40
C GLY A 218 2.18 5.82 15.08
N HIS A 219 2.63 4.77 15.75
CA HIS A 219 3.82 4.81 16.60
C HIS A 219 5.06 4.11 16.01
N GLY A 220 5.05 3.77 14.73
CA GLY A 220 6.20 3.07 14.17
C GLY A 220 6.12 2.71 12.70
N ILE A 221 6.90 1.68 12.36
CA ILE A 221 6.98 1.16 11.01
C ILE A 221 5.71 0.37 10.68
N VAL A 222 5.03 0.75 9.61
CA VAL A 222 3.97 -0.06 8.97
C VAL A 222 4.23 -0.07 7.48
N VAL A 223 4.91 -1.10 7.01
CA VAL A 223 5.46 -1.16 5.64
C VAL A 223 4.38 -0.95 4.57
N SER A 224 3.23 -1.59 4.74
CA SER A 224 2.11 -1.48 3.80
C SER A 224 1.46 -0.10 3.78
N TYR A 225 1.31 0.55 4.94
CA TYR A 225 0.71 1.89 5.02
C TYR A 225 1.69 2.99 4.60
N ALA A 226 2.98 2.81 4.90
CA ALA A 226 4.01 3.71 4.38
C ALA A 226 4.03 3.71 2.84
N LEU A 227 3.73 2.57 2.20
CA LEU A 227 3.58 2.50 0.74
C LEU A 227 2.36 3.28 0.24
N VAL A 228 1.23 3.24 0.95
CA VAL A 228 0.04 4.05 0.59
C VAL A 228 0.34 5.54 0.64
N THR A 229 1.11 5.98 1.65
CA THR A 229 1.59 7.36 1.74
C THR A 229 2.56 7.69 0.59
N ALA A 230 3.52 6.80 0.32
CA ALA A 230 4.52 7.00 -0.73
C ALA A 230 3.89 7.08 -2.13
N GLU A 231 2.83 6.33 -2.39
CA GLU A 231 2.09 6.43 -3.65
C GLU A 231 1.49 7.83 -3.83
N ALA A 232 0.82 8.37 -2.80
CA ALA A 232 0.27 9.73 -2.85
C ALA A 232 1.37 10.79 -3.04
N VAL A 233 2.51 10.67 -2.33
CA VAL A 233 3.65 11.58 -2.50
C VAL A 233 4.25 11.46 -3.89
N SER A 234 4.35 10.24 -4.43
CA SER A 234 4.87 10.01 -5.77
C SER A 234 3.97 10.62 -6.85
N LEU A 235 2.65 10.39 -6.76
CA LEU A 235 1.67 11.00 -7.67
C LEU A 235 1.71 12.54 -7.57
N TYR A 236 1.85 13.08 -6.36
CA TYR A 236 2.01 14.52 -6.18
C TYR A 236 3.30 15.02 -6.83
N ALA A 237 4.43 14.33 -6.65
CA ALA A 237 5.71 14.70 -7.26
C ALA A 237 5.63 14.73 -8.79
N GLU A 238 4.99 13.72 -9.39
CA GLU A 238 4.79 13.64 -10.84
C GLU A 238 3.86 14.75 -11.37
N LEU A 239 2.80 15.08 -10.62
CA LEU A 239 1.84 16.12 -11.03
C LEU A 239 2.37 17.54 -10.86
N SER A 240 3.16 17.78 -9.80
CA SER A 240 3.61 19.12 -9.38
C SER A 240 5.00 19.48 -9.88
N GLY A 241 5.83 18.48 -10.21
CA GLY A 241 7.24 18.65 -10.46
C GLY A 241 8.09 18.94 -9.20
N ASP A 242 7.55 18.72 -8.01
CA ASP A 242 8.24 18.98 -6.73
C ASP A 242 9.44 18.06 -6.53
N GLU A 243 10.65 18.63 -6.55
CA GLU A 243 11.91 17.89 -6.43
C GLU A 243 12.10 17.27 -5.03
N ALA A 244 11.63 17.94 -3.97
CA ALA A 244 11.75 17.42 -2.61
C ALA A 244 10.84 16.19 -2.41
N ALA A 245 9.62 16.23 -2.97
CA ALA A 245 8.72 15.10 -2.98
C ALA A 245 9.32 13.95 -3.81
N HIS A 246 9.88 14.23 -4.99
CA HIS A 246 10.54 13.21 -5.80
C HIS A 246 11.73 12.57 -5.07
N ALA A 247 12.61 13.36 -4.47
CA ALA A 247 13.76 12.85 -3.71
C ALA A 247 13.30 11.99 -2.50
N SER A 248 12.17 12.32 -1.87
CA SER A 248 11.62 11.55 -0.77
C SER A 248 11.22 10.13 -1.20
N ILE A 249 10.77 9.94 -2.44
CA ILE A 249 10.45 8.61 -2.99
C ILE A 249 11.71 7.76 -3.16
N GLY A 250 12.86 8.36 -3.46
CA GLY A 250 14.14 7.63 -3.52
C GLY A 250 14.57 7.08 -2.14
N ARG A 251 14.34 7.84 -1.07
CA ARG A 251 14.55 7.36 0.30
C ARG A 251 13.55 6.24 0.66
N PHE A 252 12.29 6.45 0.30
CA PHE A 252 11.25 5.45 0.55
C PHE A 252 11.52 4.14 -0.20
N LEU A 253 11.95 4.20 -1.44
CA LEU A 253 12.28 2.99 -2.20
C LEU A 253 13.41 2.20 -1.54
N GLY A 254 14.44 2.86 -0.99
CA GLY A 254 15.49 2.19 -0.24
C GLY A 254 14.98 1.46 1.01
N PHE A 255 14.09 2.09 1.77
CA PHE A 255 13.38 1.48 2.89
C PHE A 255 12.52 0.29 2.44
N TYR A 256 11.75 0.49 1.38
CA TYR A 256 10.80 -0.50 0.92
C TYR A 256 11.49 -1.74 0.31
N ASP A 257 12.56 -1.53 -0.46
CA ASP A 257 13.43 -2.60 -0.98
C ASP A 257 14.06 -3.41 0.16
N PHE A 258 14.48 -2.72 1.23
CA PHE A 258 15.01 -3.42 2.41
C PHE A 258 14.03 -4.45 2.97
N TYR A 259 12.74 -4.15 3.04
CA TYR A 259 11.70 -5.06 3.55
C TYR A 259 11.02 -5.92 2.48
N SER A 260 11.48 -5.90 1.24
CA SER A 260 10.88 -6.67 0.15
C SER A 260 11.59 -8.00 -0.06
N PHE A 261 10.80 -9.05 -0.25
CA PHE A 261 11.27 -10.33 -0.76
C PHE A 261 11.31 -10.32 -2.30
N PRO A 262 12.10 -11.22 -2.93
CA PRO A 262 12.21 -11.27 -4.38
C PRO A 262 10.90 -11.56 -5.14
N ASP A 263 9.90 -12.13 -4.47
CA ASP A 263 8.56 -12.35 -5.03
C ASP A 263 7.64 -11.11 -4.92
N GLY A 264 8.16 -9.99 -4.41
CA GLY A 264 7.40 -8.76 -4.22
C GLY A 264 6.55 -8.71 -2.95
N SER A 265 6.49 -9.77 -2.15
CA SER A 265 5.92 -9.71 -0.80
C SER A 265 6.83 -8.93 0.15
N THR A 266 6.31 -8.51 1.29
CA THR A 266 7.06 -7.73 2.27
C THR A 266 7.25 -8.46 3.58
N SER A 267 8.41 -8.25 4.21
CA SER A 267 8.66 -8.68 5.57
C SER A 267 7.75 -7.93 6.56
N VAL A 268 7.35 -8.64 7.60
CA VAL A 268 6.57 -8.09 8.72
C VAL A 268 7.43 -7.88 9.97
N VAL A 269 8.72 -8.11 9.87
CA VAL A 269 9.67 -7.82 10.97
C VAL A 269 9.63 -6.32 11.25
N ASN A 270 9.47 -5.96 12.50
CA ASN A 270 9.28 -4.59 13.01
C ASN A 270 7.96 -3.90 12.61
N ASP A 271 7.09 -4.53 11.82
CA ASP A 271 5.81 -3.93 11.46
C ASP A 271 4.89 -3.90 12.68
N VAL A 272 4.46 -2.70 13.08
CA VAL A 272 3.64 -2.49 14.28
C VAL A 272 2.14 -2.74 14.05
N ARG A 273 1.76 -3.13 12.83
CA ARG A 273 0.32 -3.19 12.47
C ARG A 273 -0.03 -4.33 11.52
N VAL A 274 0.79 -5.35 11.42
CA VAL A 274 0.50 -6.49 10.52
C VAL A 274 -0.86 -7.10 10.84
N ARG A 275 -1.77 -7.05 9.87
CA ARG A 275 -3.14 -7.50 10.05
C ARG A 275 -3.55 -8.66 9.18
N TYR A 276 -2.91 -8.83 8.05
CA TYR A 276 -3.39 -9.69 6.99
C TYR A 276 -2.33 -10.64 6.49
N GLY A 277 -2.82 -11.70 5.88
CA GLY A 277 -1.99 -12.67 5.21
C GLY A 277 -1.16 -12.03 4.10
N ARG A 278 -0.21 -12.77 3.63
CA ARG A 278 0.77 -12.35 2.64
C ARG A 278 0.19 -12.41 1.26
N GLY A 279 0.28 -11.34 0.61
CA GLY A 279 0.03 -11.21 -0.80
C GLY A 279 0.88 -10.07 -1.34
N PRO A 280 1.16 -10.03 -2.62
CA PRO A 280 1.85 -8.90 -3.22
C PRO A 280 0.96 -7.68 -3.03
N SER A 281 1.53 -6.60 -2.48
CA SER A 281 0.83 -5.33 -2.47
C SER A 281 0.78 -4.79 -3.89
N LEU A 282 -0.39 -4.38 -4.32
CA LEU A 282 -0.62 -3.78 -5.65
C LEU A 282 -0.66 -2.25 -5.62
N PHE A 283 -0.30 -1.68 -4.48
CA PHE A 283 0.07 -0.28 -4.41
C PHE A 283 1.48 -0.14 -4.99
N LEU A 284 1.65 0.71 -5.98
CA LEU A 284 2.91 0.94 -6.68
C LEU A 284 3.11 2.43 -6.90
N ALA A 285 4.21 2.97 -6.42
CA ALA A 285 4.51 4.38 -6.59
C ALA A 285 5.10 4.63 -7.99
N PRO A 286 4.53 5.53 -8.81
CA PRO A 286 5.02 5.81 -10.17
C PRO A 286 6.48 6.21 -10.23
N GLY A 287 6.98 6.96 -9.26
CA GLY A 287 8.40 7.35 -9.20
C GLY A 287 9.39 6.19 -9.15
N PHE A 288 8.94 4.97 -8.77
CA PHE A 288 9.79 3.77 -8.81
C PHE A 288 10.26 3.43 -10.22
N LEU A 289 9.52 3.85 -11.24
CA LEU A 289 9.90 3.66 -12.65
C LEU A 289 11.22 4.38 -12.99
N GLY A 290 11.62 5.38 -12.22
CA GLY A 290 12.83 6.19 -12.45
C GLY A 290 14.16 5.48 -12.16
N CYS A 291 14.17 4.23 -11.69
CA CYS A 291 15.40 3.47 -11.50
C CYS A 291 15.21 1.96 -11.68
N ALA A 292 16.32 1.26 -11.96
CA ALA A 292 16.32 -0.18 -12.21
C ALA A 292 15.74 -0.98 -11.03
N ALA A 293 16.14 -0.68 -9.80
CA ALA A 293 15.63 -1.36 -8.60
C ALA A 293 14.12 -1.21 -8.44
N GLY A 294 13.60 -0.02 -8.67
CA GLY A 294 12.17 0.26 -8.63
C GLY A 294 11.41 -0.47 -9.73
N ARG A 295 11.93 -0.49 -10.97
CA ARG A 295 11.33 -1.24 -12.08
C ARG A 295 11.29 -2.75 -11.81
N GLN A 296 12.36 -3.31 -11.25
CA GLN A 296 12.41 -4.72 -10.84
C GLN A 296 11.37 -5.05 -9.78
N LEU A 297 11.24 -4.20 -8.77
CA LEU A 297 10.25 -4.36 -7.72
C LEU A 297 8.80 -4.32 -8.27
N CYS A 298 8.51 -3.36 -9.14
CA CYS A 298 7.20 -3.25 -9.80
C CYS A 298 6.90 -4.50 -10.64
N LEU A 299 7.86 -4.94 -11.44
CA LEU A 299 7.71 -6.13 -12.29
C LEU A 299 7.49 -7.41 -11.46
N ALA A 300 8.29 -7.61 -10.40
CA ALA A 300 8.15 -8.76 -9.51
C ALA A 300 6.75 -8.81 -8.89
N ARG A 301 6.23 -7.67 -8.45
CA ARG A 301 4.89 -7.57 -7.87
C ARG A 301 3.78 -7.84 -8.86
N MET A 302 3.86 -7.28 -10.06
CA MET A 302 2.87 -7.53 -11.10
C MET A 302 2.84 -9.02 -11.48
N LYS A 303 4.01 -9.65 -11.64
CA LYS A 303 4.12 -11.09 -11.94
C LYS A 303 3.58 -11.96 -10.80
N SER A 304 3.79 -11.60 -9.55
CA SER A 304 3.28 -12.35 -8.38
C SER A 304 1.79 -12.10 -8.14
N ALA A 305 1.28 -10.93 -8.49
CA ALA A 305 -0.11 -10.58 -8.27
C ALA A 305 -1.08 -11.38 -9.14
N ARG A 306 -0.72 -11.70 -10.36
CA ARG A 306 -1.59 -12.42 -11.29
C ARG A 306 -1.99 -13.81 -10.77
N PRO A 307 -1.05 -14.74 -10.49
CA PRO A 307 -1.42 -16.03 -9.91
C PRO A 307 -2.12 -15.90 -8.56
N TYR A 308 -1.74 -14.92 -7.74
CA TYR A 308 -2.40 -14.67 -6.46
C TYR A 308 -3.87 -14.29 -6.65
N LEU A 309 -4.20 -13.40 -7.59
CA LEU A 309 -5.59 -13.02 -7.89
C LEU A 309 -6.40 -14.17 -8.47
N GLN A 310 -5.79 -15.02 -9.30
CA GLN A 310 -6.43 -16.22 -9.85
C GLN A 310 -6.76 -17.25 -8.76
N GLU A 311 -5.82 -17.47 -7.84
CA GLU A 311 -5.99 -18.43 -6.75
C GLU A 311 -6.98 -17.94 -5.68
N THR A 312 -6.89 -16.67 -5.31
CA THR A 312 -7.65 -16.12 -4.19
C THR A 312 -8.96 -15.45 -4.59
N GLY A 313 -9.12 -15.15 -5.89
CA GLY A 313 -10.23 -14.35 -6.40
C GLY A 313 -10.19 -12.90 -5.92
N VAL A 314 -11.20 -12.14 -6.30
CA VAL A 314 -11.36 -10.77 -5.82
C VAL A 314 -12.03 -10.77 -4.45
N ARG A 315 -11.44 -10.03 -3.52
CA ARG A 315 -11.85 -9.96 -2.13
C ARG A 315 -12.13 -8.51 -1.74
N ASP A 316 -12.45 -8.31 -0.46
CA ASP A 316 -12.57 -6.98 0.14
C ASP A 316 -11.38 -6.09 -0.27
N ASN A 317 -11.69 -4.86 -0.64
CA ASN A 317 -10.73 -3.88 -1.15
C ASN A 317 -10.12 -4.18 -2.55
N ALA A 318 -10.54 -5.22 -3.25
CA ALA A 318 -10.03 -5.50 -4.60
C ALA A 318 -10.35 -4.38 -5.60
N ALA A 319 -11.53 -3.76 -5.49
CA ALA A 319 -11.91 -2.62 -6.32
C ALA A 319 -11.07 -1.38 -5.99
N GLN A 320 -10.77 -1.17 -4.72
CA GLN A 320 -9.84 -0.13 -4.27
C GLN A 320 -8.44 -0.37 -4.85
N GLY A 321 -7.87 -1.56 -4.64
CA GLY A 321 -6.56 -1.92 -5.18
C GLY A 321 -6.47 -1.78 -6.70
N PHE A 322 -7.56 -2.08 -7.41
CA PHE A 322 -7.63 -1.91 -8.86
C PHE A 322 -7.55 -0.45 -9.30
N ALA A 323 -8.16 0.47 -8.55
CA ALA A 323 -8.06 1.90 -8.84
C ALA A 323 -6.65 2.46 -8.54
N PHE A 324 -6.05 2.06 -7.41
CA PHE A 324 -4.65 2.42 -7.09
C PHE A 324 -3.70 1.92 -8.18
N TYR A 325 -3.89 0.68 -8.59
CA TYR A 325 -3.11 0.12 -9.69
C TYR A 325 -3.29 0.89 -10.99
N GLY A 326 -4.51 1.35 -11.29
CA GLY A 326 -4.79 2.23 -12.44
C GLY A 326 -4.00 3.54 -12.41
N SER A 327 -3.80 4.13 -11.23
CA SER A 327 -2.95 5.32 -11.07
C SER A 327 -1.49 5.05 -11.44
N PHE A 328 -0.94 3.92 -11.02
CA PHE A 328 0.40 3.50 -11.43
C PHE A 328 0.46 3.21 -12.94
N ALA A 329 -0.49 2.45 -13.47
CA ALA A 329 -0.56 2.08 -14.88
C ALA A 329 -0.65 3.32 -15.80
N GLU A 330 -1.33 4.39 -15.38
CA GLU A 330 -1.35 5.66 -16.11
C GLU A 330 0.07 6.14 -16.45
N TYR A 331 1.02 6.04 -15.53
CA TYR A 331 2.40 6.47 -15.74
C TYR A 331 3.22 5.45 -16.54
N VAL A 332 2.93 4.16 -16.40
CA VAL A 332 3.58 3.10 -17.20
C VAL A 332 3.27 3.27 -18.70
N PHE A 333 2.03 3.67 -19.04
CA PHE A 333 1.57 3.78 -20.42
C PHE A 333 1.70 5.18 -21.05
N ARG A 334 2.07 6.19 -20.28
CA ARG A 334 2.37 7.51 -20.87
C ARG A 334 3.57 7.39 -21.81
N ALA A 335 3.29 7.54 -23.10
CA ALA A 335 4.28 7.35 -24.16
C ALA A 335 5.30 8.51 -24.26
N ASP A 336 4.94 9.68 -23.77
CA ASP A 336 5.61 10.97 -23.95
C ASP A 336 6.52 11.37 -22.77
N GLN A 337 6.51 10.61 -21.70
CA GLN A 337 7.31 10.92 -20.53
C GLN A 337 8.28 9.78 -20.20
N HIS A 338 9.58 10.08 -20.24
CA HIS A 338 10.55 9.23 -19.57
C HIS A 338 10.39 9.41 -18.06
N PRO A 339 10.38 8.30 -17.28
CA PRO A 339 10.40 8.41 -15.85
C PRO A 339 11.58 9.27 -15.40
N ARG A 340 11.33 10.20 -14.46
CA ARG A 340 12.41 11.01 -13.87
C ARG A 340 13.39 10.11 -13.15
N ASP A 341 14.69 10.35 -13.34
CA ASP A 341 15.73 9.58 -12.65
C ASP A 341 15.54 9.63 -11.13
N LEU A 342 15.51 8.46 -10.50
CA LEU A 342 15.32 8.31 -9.07
C LEU A 342 16.60 7.83 -8.40
N LYS A 343 17.14 8.64 -7.51
CA LYS A 343 18.30 8.27 -6.67
C LYS A 343 17.81 7.51 -5.43
N VAL A 344 18.13 6.21 -5.38
CA VAL A 344 17.80 5.37 -4.21
C VAL A 344 18.76 5.67 -3.05
N VAL A 345 18.20 5.86 -1.86
CA VAL A 345 18.95 6.06 -0.62
C VAL A 345 18.65 4.90 0.32
N ARG A 346 19.67 4.13 0.66
CA ARG A 346 19.51 3.00 1.58
C ARG A 346 19.33 3.48 3.03
N PRO A 347 18.44 2.84 3.80
CA PRO A 347 18.27 3.15 5.21
C PRO A 347 19.54 2.77 6.00
N ALA A 348 19.85 3.53 7.05
CA ALA A 348 21.07 3.36 7.84
C ALA A 348 20.82 2.90 9.28
N THR A 349 19.62 3.16 9.82
CA THR A 349 19.35 2.99 11.26
C THR A 349 18.17 2.06 11.57
N LEU A 350 17.66 1.34 10.58
CA LEU A 350 16.56 0.38 10.79
C LEU A 350 16.93 -0.64 11.88
N PRO A 351 15.99 -0.90 12.81
CA PRO A 351 16.22 -1.87 13.89
C PRO A 351 16.06 -3.32 13.39
N ALA A 352 16.63 -3.63 12.25
CA ALA A 352 16.64 -4.94 11.63
C ALA A 352 17.91 -5.18 10.81
N VAL A 353 18.21 -6.44 10.55
CA VAL A 353 19.18 -6.88 9.58
C VAL A 353 18.50 -7.72 8.50
N ARG A 354 18.91 -7.55 7.26
CA ARG A 354 18.58 -8.42 6.14
C ARG A 354 19.82 -9.27 5.81
N LEU A 355 19.65 -10.57 5.84
CA LEU A 355 20.65 -11.57 5.47
C LEU A 355 20.27 -12.14 4.10
N GLU A 356 21.23 -12.20 3.19
CA GLU A 356 20.97 -12.69 1.83
C GLU A 356 22.15 -13.52 1.31
N GLN A 357 21.93 -14.83 1.17
CA GLN A 357 22.95 -15.76 0.63
C GLN A 357 22.29 -16.83 -0.24
N GLY A 358 22.79 -16.97 -1.46
CA GLY A 358 22.29 -17.95 -2.41
C GLY A 358 20.77 -17.85 -2.66
N PRO A 359 19.97 -18.87 -2.36
CA PRO A 359 18.52 -18.85 -2.52
C PRO A 359 17.77 -18.27 -1.31
N TRP A 360 18.47 -17.94 -0.22
CA TRP A 360 17.89 -17.56 1.05
C TRP A 360 17.89 -16.05 1.27
N GLN A 361 16.80 -15.54 1.83
CA GLN A 361 16.70 -14.21 2.38
C GLN A 361 16.05 -14.29 3.77
N GLY A 362 16.70 -13.68 4.75
CA GLY A 362 16.23 -13.69 6.12
C GLY A 362 16.22 -12.30 6.73
N TYR A 363 15.33 -12.09 7.68
CA TYR A 363 15.27 -10.87 8.49
C TYR A 363 15.34 -11.21 9.96
N LEU A 364 16.06 -10.41 10.71
CA LEU A 364 16.08 -10.42 12.16
C LEU A 364 15.97 -8.98 12.68
N GLY A 365 14.93 -8.70 13.46
CA GLY A 365 14.64 -7.36 13.98
C GLY A 365 14.75 -7.32 15.51
N TRP A 366 14.90 -6.10 16.06
CA TRP A 366 15.00 -5.84 17.49
C TRP A 366 14.19 -4.63 17.97
N GLN A 367 13.25 -4.17 17.16
CA GLN A 367 12.31 -3.16 17.62
C GLN A 367 11.22 -3.80 18.46
N VAL A 368 11.03 -3.32 19.67
CA VAL A 368 9.89 -3.65 20.51
C VAL A 368 8.87 -2.54 20.43
N VAL A 369 7.63 -2.92 20.19
CA VAL A 369 6.50 -2.00 20.19
C VAL A 369 5.77 -2.16 21.51
N PRO A 370 5.69 -1.13 22.34
CA PRO A 370 4.95 -1.19 23.60
C PRO A 370 3.47 -1.49 23.32
N GLU A 371 2.84 -2.21 24.23
CA GLU A 371 1.41 -2.52 24.15
C GLU A 371 0.60 -1.22 23.97
N HIS A 372 -0.21 -1.18 22.94
CA HIS A 372 -0.97 0.00 22.59
C HIS A 372 -2.47 -0.26 22.60
N VAL A 373 -3.24 0.65 23.12
CA VAL A 373 -4.69 0.53 23.34
C VAL A 373 -5.53 0.62 22.06
N SER A 374 -4.92 0.76 20.89
CA SER A 374 -5.65 0.86 19.62
C SER A 374 -6.14 -0.51 19.14
N ARG A 375 -7.35 -0.54 18.53
CA ARG A 375 -7.89 -1.73 17.85
C ARG A 375 -7.01 -2.27 16.71
N PHE A 376 -6.03 -1.51 16.28
CA PHE A 376 -5.12 -1.84 15.19
C PHE A 376 -3.77 -2.37 15.67
N VAL A 377 -3.57 -2.45 16.97
CA VAL A 377 -2.28 -2.77 17.55
C VAL A 377 -2.07 -4.26 17.64
N LEU A 378 -0.83 -4.62 17.48
CA LEU A 378 -0.30 -5.95 17.68
C LEU A 378 -0.47 -6.37 19.11
N ASP A 379 -1.00 -7.55 19.31
CA ASP A 379 -0.92 -8.36 20.52
C ASP A 379 0.25 -9.37 20.43
N THR A 380 0.93 -9.38 19.28
CA THR A 380 2.09 -10.22 19.01
C THR A 380 3.06 -9.50 18.09
N GLN A 381 4.33 -9.85 18.15
CA GLN A 381 5.37 -9.21 17.35
C GLN A 381 6.29 -10.24 16.70
N SER A 382 6.66 -9.98 15.44
CA SER A 382 7.57 -10.81 14.67
C SER A 382 8.98 -10.25 14.74
N PHE A 383 9.92 -11.06 15.18
CA PHE A 383 11.34 -10.70 15.27
C PHE A 383 12.19 -11.36 14.20
N MET A 384 11.69 -12.37 13.50
CA MET A 384 12.43 -13.05 12.43
C MET A 384 11.53 -13.53 11.33
N GLU A 385 12.07 -13.55 10.13
CA GLU A 385 11.47 -14.17 8.94
C GLU A 385 12.53 -14.81 8.06
N LEU A 386 12.13 -15.88 7.37
CA LEU A 386 12.98 -16.62 6.44
C LEU A 386 12.20 -16.95 5.16
N TRP A 387 12.79 -16.62 4.03
CA TRP A 387 12.27 -16.86 2.70
C TRP A 387 13.30 -17.61 1.85
N HIS A 388 12.82 -18.44 0.95
CA HIS A 388 13.66 -19.20 0.04
C HIS A 388 13.14 -19.08 -1.40
N ARG A 389 14.03 -18.87 -2.36
CA ARG A 389 13.68 -18.59 -3.75
C ARG A 389 12.71 -19.61 -4.39
N ARG A 390 12.81 -20.89 -4.07
CA ARG A 390 11.96 -21.95 -4.64
C ARG A 390 10.75 -22.29 -3.75
N ALA A 391 10.91 -22.19 -2.45
CA ALA A 391 9.87 -22.58 -1.50
C ALA A 391 8.99 -21.37 -1.10
N GLY A 392 9.38 -20.15 -1.47
CA GLY A 392 8.75 -18.95 -0.96
C GLY A 392 9.04 -18.79 0.52
N TYR A 393 8.04 -18.44 1.27
CA TYR A 393 8.14 -18.21 2.69
C TYR A 393 8.27 -19.51 3.48
N VAL A 394 9.32 -19.62 4.29
CA VAL A 394 9.69 -20.84 5.02
C VAL A 394 9.36 -20.75 6.50
N ALA A 395 9.74 -19.66 7.15
CA ALA A 395 9.54 -19.48 8.57
C ALA A 395 9.39 -18.00 8.95
N GLY A 396 8.71 -17.75 10.04
CA GLY A 396 8.45 -16.44 10.59
C GLY A 396 6.98 -16.22 10.85
N THR A 397 6.65 -15.02 11.24
CA THR A 397 5.35 -14.81 11.83
C THR A 397 4.79 -13.46 11.43
N GLY A 398 3.59 -13.46 10.92
CA GLY A 398 2.77 -12.27 10.93
C GLY A 398 2.11 -12.16 12.31
N GLY A 399 2.12 -10.99 12.90
CA GLY A 399 1.44 -10.74 14.15
C GLY A 399 0.33 -9.73 13.98
N SER A 400 -0.88 -10.03 14.41
CA SER A 400 -1.92 -9.04 14.61
C SER A 400 -2.96 -9.60 15.56
N LYS A 401 -3.78 -8.74 16.14
CA LYS A 401 -4.90 -9.19 16.96
C LYS A 401 -5.98 -9.96 16.16
N PHE A 402 -5.89 -9.96 14.84
CA PHE A 402 -6.70 -10.81 13.97
C PHE A 402 -6.03 -12.15 13.66
N MET A 403 -4.72 -12.26 13.93
CA MET A 403 -3.94 -13.47 13.79
C MET A 403 -3.06 -13.69 15.02
N PRO A 404 -3.65 -13.84 16.23
CA PRO A 404 -2.92 -13.83 17.49
C PRO A 404 -2.05 -15.08 17.73
N ARG A 405 -2.00 -15.99 16.77
CA ARG A 405 -1.24 -17.25 16.88
C ARG A 405 0.21 -17.12 16.45
N PHE A 406 0.59 -15.99 15.88
CA PHE A 406 1.89 -15.78 15.28
C PHE A 406 2.73 -14.79 16.08
N SER A 407 3.54 -15.30 16.95
CA SER A 407 4.61 -14.58 17.62
C SER A 407 5.90 -15.37 17.52
N THR A 408 7.03 -14.68 17.41
CA THR A 408 8.35 -15.34 17.42
C THR A 408 8.58 -16.07 18.76
N VAL A 409 8.03 -15.55 19.85
CA VAL A 409 8.14 -16.14 21.17
C VAL A 409 6.76 -16.42 21.75
N ARG A 410 6.61 -17.62 22.32
CA ARG A 410 5.35 -18.07 22.93
C ARG A 410 5.61 -18.80 24.23
N ARG A 411 4.85 -18.49 25.27
CA ARG A 411 4.87 -19.30 26.52
C ARG A 411 4.18 -20.64 26.29
N THR A 412 4.88 -21.72 26.64
CA THR A 412 4.36 -23.08 26.46
C THR A 412 3.31 -23.46 27.51
N ASP A 413 3.41 -22.90 28.71
CA ASP A 413 2.50 -23.15 29.83
C ASP A 413 1.11 -22.53 29.63
N THR A 414 1.04 -21.32 29.06
CA THR A 414 -0.20 -20.59 28.86
C THR A 414 -0.67 -20.56 27.41
N GLY A 415 0.21 -20.94 26.47
CA GLY A 415 -0.03 -20.78 25.05
C GLY A 415 -0.13 -19.33 24.57
N ARG A 416 0.14 -18.35 25.43
CA ARG A 416 0.09 -16.93 25.08
C ARG A 416 1.34 -16.51 24.31
N SER A 417 1.14 -15.67 23.32
CA SER A 417 2.23 -14.95 22.65
C SER A 417 2.87 -13.96 23.61
N TYR A 418 4.15 -13.66 23.39
CA TYR A 418 4.94 -12.86 24.30
C TYR A 418 5.59 -11.71 23.56
N ILE A 419 5.41 -10.51 24.07
CA ILE A 419 6.15 -9.32 23.62
C ILE A 419 7.24 -9.08 24.67
N PRO A 420 8.52 -8.98 24.28
CA PRO A 420 9.59 -8.70 25.22
C PRO A 420 9.52 -7.25 25.73
N ASP A 421 10.11 -7.01 26.91
CA ASP A 421 10.25 -5.66 27.48
C ASP A 421 11.20 -4.80 26.64
N ARG A 422 12.24 -5.43 26.11
CA ARG A 422 13.22 -4.83 25.20
C ARG A 422 13.86 -5.89 24.32
N ALA A 423 14.40 -5.45 23.20
CA ALA A 423 15.21 -6.27 22.31
C ALA A 423 16.46 -5.50 21.88
N GLU A 424 17.55 -6.22 21.65
CA GLU A 424 18.80 -5.60 21.22
C GLU A 424 19.58 -6.51 20.27
N LYS A 425 20.27 -5.92 19.32
CA LYS A 425 21.22 -6.62 18.46
C LYS A 425 22.48 -6.96 19.24
N ARG A 426 22.82 -8.24 19.30
CA ARG A 426 24.08 -8.73 19.91
C ARG A 426 25.21 -8.76 18.90
N SER A 427 24.94 -9.26 17.70
CA SER A 427 25.90 -9.32 16.60
C SER A 427 25.19 -9.34 15.26
N ALA A 428 25.87 -8.92 14.20
CA ALA A 428 25.46 -9.15 12.83
C ALA A 428 26.68 -9.08 11.91
N ASP A 429 26.73 -9.99 10.95
CA ASP A 429 27.63 -10.00 9.80
C ASP A 429 26.84 -10.31 8.51
N GLU A 430 27.51 -10.58 7.42
CA GLU A 430 26.89 -10.85 6.11
C GLU A 430 26.08 -12.17 6.07
N ARG A 431 26.32 -13.08 7.00
CA ARG A 431 25.75 -14.46 6.98
C ARG A 431 24.92 -14.76 8.20
N SER A 432 25.10 -14.05 9.28
CA SER A 432 24.37 -14.33 10.53
C SER A 432 24.10 -13.09 11.35
N ALA A 433 23.07 -13.17 12.15
CA ALA A 433 22.76 -12.15 13.15
C ALA A 433 22.20 -12.81 14.41
N THR A 434 22.44 -12.15 15.55
CA THR A 434 21.90 -12.56 16.85
C THR A 434 21.22 -11.37 17.51
N VAL A 435 20.01 -11.61 17.99
CA VAL A 435 19.19 -10.67 18.76
C VAL A 435 18.88 -11.27 20.14
N ALA A 436 18.98 -10.46 21.17
CA ALA A 436 18.52 -10.79 22.51
C ALA A 436 17.15 -10.15 22.74
N LEU A 437 16.20 -10.98 23.19
CA LEU A 437 14.87 -10.57 23.64
C LEU A 437 14.83 -10.72 25.16
N HIS A 438 14.51 -9.63 25.85
CA HIS A 438 14.46 -9.59 27.31
C HIS A 438 13.00 -9.61 27.77
N PHE A 439 12.71 -10.52 28.66
CA PHE A 439 11.44 -10.66 29.35
C PHE A 439 11.68 -10.53 30.85
N GLU A 440 10.66 -10.34 31.66
CA GLU A 440 10.77 -10.26 33.11
C GLU A 440 11.55 -11.45 33.65
N GLY A 441 12.82 -11.24 34.01
CA GLY A 441 13.74 -12.23 34.58
C GLY A 441 14.40 -13.22 33.61
N ASP A 442 14.08 -13.17 32.31
CA ASP A 442 14.59 -14.10 31.29
C ASP A 442 15.18 -13.39 30.09
N GLU A 443 16.18 -14.02 29.46
CA GLU A 443 16.72 -13.61 28.17
C GLU A 443 16.59 -14.75 27.16
N VAL A 444 16.07 -14.44 25.98
CA VAL A 444 16.01 -15.37 24.84
C VAL A 444 16.90 -14.83 23.73
N LEU A 445 17.87 -15.63 23.29
CA LEU A 445 18.69 -15.32 22.14
C LEU A 445 18.07 -15.97 20.89
N ILE A 446 17.95 -15.19 19.83
CA ILE A 446 17.57 -15.67 18.51
C ILE A 446 18.76 -15.42 17.58
N GLN A 447 19.32 -16.49 17.05
CA GLN A 447 20.34 -16.42 16.01
C GLN A 447 19.76 -16.94 14.69
N LEU A 448 19.82 -16.12 13.67
CA LEU A 448 19.48 -16.47 12.29
C LEU A 448 20.77 -16.46 11.47
N GLY A 449 20.99 -17.50 10.69
CA GLY A 449 22.11 -17.54 9.73
C GLY A 449 21.68 -18.14 8.42
N VAL A 450 22.34 -17.71 7.34
CA VAL A 450 22.11 -18.17 5.98
C VAL A 450 23.45 -18.42 5.27
N ASP A 451 23.52 -19.50 4.50
CA ASP A 451 24.62 -19.76 3.57
C ASP A 451 24.05 -20.19 2.19
N GLU A 452 24.88 -20.55 1.25
CA GLU A 452 24.43 -20.93 -0.10
C GLU A 452 23.53 -22.17 -0.14
N HIS A 453 23.58 -23.02 0.89
CA HIS A 453 22.92 -24.32 0.91
C HIS A 453 21.83 -24.45 1.98
N ARG A 454 21.94 -23.69 3.07
CA ARG A 454 21.06 -23.84 4.24
C ARG A 454 20.81 -22.52 4.97
N ALA A 455 19.71 -22.51 5.67
CA ALA A 455 19.45 -21.53 6.73
C ALA A 455 19.36 -22.26 8.06
N PHE A 456 19.76 -21.60 9.14
CA PHE A 456 19.62 -22.13 10.49
C PHE A 456 19.05 -21.09 11.42
N LEU A 457 18.27 -21.59 12.36
CA LEU A 457 17.70 -20.81 13.46
C LEU A 457 18.10 -21.49 14.78
N HIS A 458 18.82 -20.77 15.62
CA HIS A 458 19.19 -21.23 16.94
C HIS A 458 18.52 -20.38 18.01
N PRO A 459 17.53 -20.93 18.75
CA PRO A 459 17.08 -20.33 19.98
C PRO A 459 18.09 -20.67 21.09
N GLY A 460 18.59 -19.67 21.80
CA GLY A 460 19.45 -19.81 22.98
C GLY A 460 18.79 -19.19 24.20
N SER A 461 19.12 -19.66 25.40
CA SER A 461 18.74 -19.00 26.63
C SER A 461 19.98 -18.41 27.30
N GLY A 462 19.95 -17.13 27.65
CA GLY A 462 21.01 -16.44 28.40
C GLY A 462 20.94 -16.67 29.93
N GLY A 463 19.91 -17.34 30.41
CA GLY A 463 19.67 -17.67 31.82
C GLY A 463 19.12 -19.07 31.95
N LYS A 464 18.96 -19.60 33.17
CA LYS A 464 18.60 -20.98 33.52
C LYS A 464 17.71 -21.69 32.48
N ALA A 465 18.17 -22.81 31.99
CA ALA A 465 17.65 -23.60 30.90
C ALA A 465 16.10 -23.59 30.82
N LEU A 466 15.55 -22.93 29.80
CA LEU A 466 14.19 -23.20 29.35
C LEU A 466 14.15 -24.63 28.84
N GLY A 467 13.37 -25.47 29.56
CA GLY A 467 13.33 -26.89 29.30
C GLY A 467 13.15 -27.23 27.84
N ARG A 468 14.12 -27.92 27.26
CA ARG A 468 14.03 -28.57 25.94
C ARG A 468 12.87 -29.55 25.98
N ARG A 469 11.83 -29.29 25.21
CA ARG A 469 11.06 -30.35 24.56
C ARG A 469 10.86 -29.95 23.10
N ALA A 470 11.34 -30.85 22.26
CA ALA A 470 11.25 -30.83 20.82
C ALA A 470 9.81 -30.76 20.31
#